data_657c03b68cafe258382e543fb6cd3d65
#
_entry.id   657c03b68cafe258382e543fb6cd3d65
#
_cell.length_a   1.000
_cell.length_b   1.000
_cell.length_c   1.000
_cell.angle_alpha   90.00
_cell.angle_beta   90.00
_cell.angle_gamma   90.00
#
_symmetry.space_group_name_H-M   'P 1'
#
loop_
_entity.id
_entity.type
_entity.pdbx_description
1 polymer ?
#
loop_
_entity_poly.entity_id
_entity_poly.type
_entity_poly.pdbx_seq_one_letter_code
_entity_poly.pdbx_strand_id
1 'polypeptide(L)'
;MIPFKEALPQSFAYKTLLSTLYEKDFPVLYPEEIDDLSSYQVLDTREKEEYQVSHLKDAIWVGYDQFPTFNLDRLDKSKPVLVYCTVGARSQSVGKKLVENGYEVYNLYGGIIHWANEEYPLYKGEKRTDKVHTYTRAWGIWLNKGVKVYE
;
A
#
# COMPACT_ATOMS: atom_id res chain seq x y z
N MET A 1 -21.17 18.16 -12.72
CA MET A 1 -20.21 17.88 -12.86
C MET A 1 -19.52 17.98 -11.78
N ILE A 2 -19.39 18.10 -11.24
CA ILE A 2 -18.41 17.90 -10.76
C ILE A 2 -18.19 18.05 -9.59
N PRO A 3 -18.46 17.40 -8.99
CA PRO A 3 -17.79 17.34 -7.81
C PRO A 3 -16.34 17.43 -8.04
N PHE A 4 -16.04 17.80 -9.23
CA PHE A 4 -14.68 17.99 -9.51
C PHE A 4 -14.06 19.01 -8.59
N LYS A 5 -14.76 20.09 -8.34
CA LYS A 5 -14.27 21.11 -7.43
C LYS A 5 -14.19 20.64 -5.99
N GLU A 6 -15.03 19.69 -5.60
CA GLU A 6 -15.03 19.18 -4.23
C GLU A 6 -14.05 18.03 -4.07
N ALA A 7 -13.88 17.21 -5.09
CA ALA A 7 -12.95 16.10 -5.04
C ALA A 7 -11.51 16.57 -5.22
N LEU A 8 -11.29 17.56 -6.08
CA LEU A 8 -9.96 18.01 -6.43
C LEU A 8 -9.15 18.51 -5.23
N PRO A 9 -9.70 19.34 -4.32
CA PRO A 9 -8.92 19.79 -3.17
C PRO A 9 -8.43 18.64 -2.30
N GLN A 10 -9.26 17.62 -2.09
CA GLN A 10 -8.84 16.49 -1.28
C GLN A 10 -7.79 15.67 -2.01
N SER A 11 -7.93 15.44 -3.30
CA SER A 11 -6.91 14.76 -4.10
C SER A 11 -5.60 15.51 -4.07
N PHE A 12 -5.65 16.82 -4.21
CA PHE A 12 -4.47 17.64 -4.19
C PHE A 12 -3.81 17.61 -2.80
N ALA A 13 -4.63 17.68 -1.75
CA ALA A 13 -4.14 17.63 -0.38
C ALA A 13 -3.45 16.29 -0.10
N TYR A 14 -4.02 15.20 -0.59
CA TYR A 14 -3.41 13.89 -0.42
C TYR A 14 -2.07 13.81 -1.15
N LYS A 15 -2.01 14.30 -2.37
CA LYS A 15 -0.74 14.35 -3.11
C LYS A 15 0.31 15.16 -2.36
N THR A 16 -0.10 16.29 -1.78
CA THR A 16 0.80 17.14 -1.02
C THR A 16 1.31 16.39 0.22
N LEU A 17 0.42 15.70 0.93
CA LEU A 17 0.81 14.89 2.07
C LEU A 17 1.83 13.84 1.65
N LEU A 18 1.56 13.10 0.58
CA LEU A 18 2.46 12.05 0.13
C LEU A 18 3.83 12.60 -0.26
N SER A 19 3.86 13.80 -0.86
CA SER A 19 5.12 14.41 -1.24
C SER A 19 6.01 14.72 -0.04
N THR A 20 5.43 14.91 1.14
CA THR A 20 6.19 15.12 2.36
C THR A 20 6.66 13.83 3.00
N LEU A 21 5.97 12.71 2.72
CA LEU A 21 6.30 11.41 3.31
C LEU A 21 7.30 10.62 2.48
N TYR A 22 7.30 10.82 1.18
CA TYR A 22 8.10 10.00 0.27
C TYR A 22 9.45 10.62 0.00
N GLU A 23 10.49 9.78 -0.02
CA GLU A 23 11.82 10.20 -0.45
C GLU A 23 11.86 10.23 -1.98
N LYS A 24 12.51 11.27 -2.52
CA LYS A 24 12.56 11.49 -3.97
C LYS A 24 13.16 10.32 -4.73
N ASP A 25 14.14 9.68 -4.12
CA ASP A 25 14.93 8.67 -4.83
C ASP A 25 14.35 7.27 -4.72
N PHE A 26 13.31 7.08 -3.92
CA PHE A 26 12.75 5.75 -3.77
C PHE A 26 11.68 5.51 -4.85
N PRO A 27 11.81 4.44 -5.65
CA PRO A 27 10.89 4.21 -6.76
C PRO A 27 9.46 3.94 -6.28
N VAL A 28 8.50 4.58 -6.94
CA VAL A 28 7.08 4.32 -6.69
C VAL A 28 6.45 3.75 -7.94
N LEU A 29 5.36 2.99 -7.76
CA LEU A 29 4.51 2.54 -8.84
C LEU A 29 3.10 3.02 -8.55
N TYR A 30 2.49 3.65 -9.55
CA TYR A 30 1.08 4.00 -9.50
C TYR A 30 0.26 2.77 -9.87
N PRO A 31 -0.95 2.61 -9.30
CA PRO A 31 -1.77 1.45 -9.65
C PRO A 31 -1.96 1.25 -11.15
N GLU A 32 -2.13 2.34 -11.91
CA GLU A 32 -2.36 2.24 -13.34
C GLU A 32 -1.14 1.78 -14.12
N GLU A 33 0.03 1.76 -13.51
CA GLU A 33 1.24 1.24 -14.14
C GLU A 33 1.39 -0.28 -13.95
N ILE A 34 0.52 -0.88 -13.14
CA ILE A 34 0.61 -2.29 -12.83
C ILE A 34 -0.37 -3.05 -13.72
N ASP A 35 0.16 -3.68 -14.77
CA ASP A 35 -0.68 -4.45 -15.70
C ASP A 35 -1.14 -5.76 -15.06
N ASP A 36 -0.24 -6.42 -14.33
CA ASP A 36 -0.52 -7.70 -13.72
C ASP A 36 0.17 -7.76 -12.36
N LEU A 37 -0.65 -7.73 -11.30
CA LEU A 37 -0.13 -7.73 -9.94
C LEU A 37 0.68 -8.99 -9.63
N SER A 38 0.37 -10.10 -10.31
CA SER A 38 1.10 -11.35 -10.08
C SER A 38 2.53 -11.31 -10.61
N SER A 39 2.88 -10.27 -11.38
CA SER A 39 4.27 -10.07 -11.81
C SER A 39 5.18 -9.60 -10.67
N TYR A 40 4.60 -9.25 -9.54
CA TYR A 40 5.33 -8.75 -8.39
C TYR A 40 5.15 -9.65 -7.18
N GLN A 41 6.14 -9.63 -6.29
CA GLN A 41 5.96 -10.16 -4.95
C GLN A 41 5.39 -9.02 -4.12
N VAL A 42 4.12 -9.11 -3.75
CA VAL A 42 3.40 -8.02 -3.09
C VAL A 42 3.50 -8.22 -1.59
N LEU A 43 4.07 -7.25 -0.90
CA LEU A 43 4.32 -7.33 0.54
C LEU A 43 3.51 -6.28 1.28
N ASP A 44 2.74 -6.73 2.26
CA ASP A 44 1.97 -5.85 3.12
C ASP A 44 2.78 -5.57 4.39
N THR A 45 3.13 -4.31 4.60
CA THR A 45 4.00 -3.91 5.70
C THR A 45 3.24 -3.30 6.86
N ARG A 46 1.91 -3.46 6.88
CA ARG A 46 1.07 -2.91 7.94
C ARG A 46 1.03 -3.86 9.14
N GLU A 47 0.27 -3.46 10.18
CA GLU A 47 0.01 -4.36 11.28
C GLU A 47 -0.86 -5.52 10.82
N LYS A 48 -0.74 -6.64 11.54
CA LYS A 48 -1.47 -7.84 11.16
C LYS A 48 -2.98 -7.63 11.13
N GLU A 49 -3.49 -6.82 12.06
CA GLU A 49 -4.92 -6.51 12.14
C GLU A 49 -5.40 -5.79 10.89
N GLU A 50 -4.57 -4.90 10.33
CA GLU A 50 -4.90 -4.21 9.09
C GLU A 50 -4.97 -5.19 7.92
N TYR A 51 -3.98 -6.06 7.84
CA TYR A 51 -3.93 -7.09 6.80
C TYR A 51 -5.14 -8.03 6.88
N GLN A 52 -5.57 -8.35 8.08
CA GLN A 52 -6.69 -9.27 8.29
C GLN A 52 -8.02 -8.67 7.85
N VAL A 53 -8.15 -7.34 7.83
CA VAL A 53 -9.36 -6.69 7.32
C VAL A 53 -9.40 -6.77 5.80
N SER A 54 -8.32 -6.41 5.14
CA SER A 54 -8.21 -6.56 3.69
C SER A 54 -6.77 -6.33 3.24
N HIS A 55 -6.47 -6.82 2.05
CA HIS A 55 -5.13 -6.71 1.46
C HIS A 55 -5.25 -6.79 -0.05
N LEU A 56 -4.17 -6.47 -0.76
CA LEU A 56 -4.10 -6.69 -2.18
C LEU A 56 -4.06 -8.20 -2.45
N LYS A 57 -4.45 -8.60 -3.65
CA LYS A 57 -4.53 -10.02 -3.98
C LYS A 57 -3.18 -10.70 -3.80
N ASP A 58 -3.21 -11.83 -3.09
CA ASP A 58 -2.05 -12.67 -2.83
C ASP A 58 -0.90 -11.96 -2.12
N ALA A 59 -1.18 -10.85 -1.44
CA ALA A 59 -0.16 -10.15 -0.68
C ALA A 59 0.36 -11.01 0.47
N ILE A 60 1.67 -10.93 0.70
CA ILE A 60 2.32 -11.61 1.81
C ILE A 60 2.46 -10.60 2.94
N TRP A 61 1.96 -10.95 4.12
CA TRP A 61 2.12 -10.07 5.26
C TRP A 61 3.52 -10.21 5.82
N VAL A 62 4.25 -9.10 5.90
CA VAL A 62 5.60 -9.06 6.48
C VAL A 62 5.65 -8.15 7.69
N GLY A 63 4.70 -7.22 7.80
CA GLY A 63 4.64 -6.28 8.90
C GLY A 63 5.67 -5.17 8.80
N TYR A 64 5.60 -4.25 9.74
CA TYR A 64 6.56 -3.17 9.88
C TYR A 64 7.51 -3.47 11.05
N ASP A 65 6.94 -3.59 12.25
CA ASP A 65 7.73 -3.94 13.43
C ASP A 65 8.22 -5.38 13.35
N GLN A 66 7.47 -6.24 12.68
CA GLN A 66 7.79 -7.65 12.56
C GLN A 66 8.74 -7.96 11.41
N PHE A 67 8.94 -7.00 10.50
CA PHE A 67 9.76 -7.24 9.32
C PHE A 67 11.17 -7.78 9.64
N PRO A 68 11.85 -7.31 10.70
CA PRO A 68 13.18 -7.86 11.01
C PRO A 68 13.20 -9.37 11.24
N THR A 69 12.06 -9.97 11.59
CA THR A 69 11.98 -11.42 11.81
C THR A 69 11.48 -12.17 10.57
N PHE A 70 11.14 -11.46 9.51
CA PHE A 70 10.67 -12.09 8.29
C PHE A 70 11.81 -12.79 7.57
N ASN A 71 11.58 -14.04 7.18
CA ASN A 71 12.62 -14.81 6.49
C ASN A 71 12.69 -14.41 5.01
N LEU A 72 13.75 -13.68 4.64
CA LEU A 72 13.92 -13.20 3.27
C LEU A 72 14.10 -14.33 2.26
N ASP A 73 14.45 -15.54 2.72
CA ASP A 73 14.55 -16.68 1.81
C ASP A 73 13.20 -17.06 1.18
N ARG A 74 12.11 -16.52 1.72
CA ARG A 74 10.79 -16.73 1.13
C ARG A 74 10.59 -15.91 -0.14
N LEU A 75 11.47 -14.96 -0.41
CA LEU A 75 11.37 -14.08 -1.57
C LEU A 75 12.37 -14.49 -2.65
N ASP A 76 12.02 -14.15 -3.89
CA ASP A 76 12.85 -14.45 -5.07
C ASP A 76 13.49 -13.15 -5.55
N LYS A 77 14.81 -13.08 -5.51
CA LYS A 77 15.52 -11.86 -5.93
C LYS A 77 15.41 -11.57 -7.42
N SER A 78 14.99 -12.54 -8.21
CA SER A 78 14.82 -12.33 -9.64
C SER A 78 13.47 -11.73 -9.99
N LYS A 79 12.57 -11.57 -9.02
CA LYS A 79 11.22 -11.06 -9.25
C LYS A 79 11.05 -9.74 -8.48
N PRO A 80 10.56 -8.68 -9.12
CA PRO A 80 10.42 -7.40 -8.42
C PRO A 80 9.43 -7.48 -7.26
N VAL A 81 9.69 -6.64 -6.26
CA VAL A 81 8.90 -6.58 -5.04
C VAL A 81 8.08 -5.29 -5.05
N LEU A 82 6.81 -5.40 -4.71
CA LEU A 82 5.94 -4.25 -4.52
C LEU A 82 5.55 -4.20 -3.05
N VAL A 83 5.97 -3.15 -2.35
CA VAL A 83 5.62 -2.98 -0.94
C VAL A 83 4.51 -1.95 -0.82
N TYR A 84 3.65 -2.12 0.17
CA TYR A 84 2.61 -1.13 0.45
C TYR A 84 2.24 -1.12 1.93
N CYS A 85 1.69 0.00 2.36
CA CYS A 85 1.08 0.12 3.68
C CYS A 85 -0.19 0.97 3.53
N THR A 86 -0.60 1.70 4.56
CA THR A 86 -1.82 2.51 4.48
C THR A 86 -1.65 3.67 3.50
N VAL A 87 -0.56 4.45 3.64
CA VAL A 87 -0.28 5.60 2.78
C VAL A 87 1.08 5.51 2.08
N GLY A 88 1.98 4.65 2.53
CA GLY A 88 3.26 4.42 1.87
C GLY A 88 4.50 4.77 2.70
N ALA A 89 4.36 5.25 3.93
CA ALA A 89 5.50 5.64 4.75
C ALA A 89 6.22 4.43 5.35
N ARG A 90 5.48 3.52 5.97
CA ARG A 90 6.05 2.31 6.55
C ARG A 90 6.66 1.41 5.47
N SER A 91 5.96 1.31 4.34
CA SER A 91 6.43 0.47 3.24
C SER A 91 7.72 1.01 2.62
N GLN A 92 7.89 2.33 2.58
CA GLN A 92 9.13 2.90 2.10
C GLN A 92 10.31 2.46 2.96
N SER A 93 10.14 2.48 4.28
CA SER A 93 11.20 2.04 5.20
C SER A 93 11.55 0.58 5.00
N VAL A 94 10.56 -0.29 4.88
CA VAL A 94 10.79 -1.71 4.62
C VAL A 94 11.44 -1.90 3.26
N GLY A 95 10.96 -1.16 2.26
CA GLY A 95 11.50 -1.23 0.90
C GLY A 95 12.97 -0.88 0.85
N LYS A 96 13.40 0.12 1.62
CA LYS A 96 14.82 0.51 1.66
C LYS A 96 15.67 -0.64 2.18
N LYS A 97 15.20 -1.35 3.20
CA LYS A 97 15.93 -2.50 3.74
C LYS A 97 16.02 -3.62 2.71
N LEU A 98 14.97 -3.83 1.93
CA LEU A 98 14.97 -4.84 0.89
C LEU A 98 15.96 -4.48 -0.23
N VAL A 99 16.01 -3.20 -0.62
CA VAL A 99 16.98 -2.74 -1.61
C VAL A 99 18.40 -3.01 -1.13
N GLU A 100 18.67 -2.75 0.17
CA GLU A 100 19.98 -3.01 0.75
C GLU A 100 20.35 -4.50 0.69
N ASN A 101 19.35 -5.37 0.62
CA ASN A 101 19.55 -6.80 0.55
C ASN A 101 19.50 -7.34 -0.90
N GLY A 102 19.52 -6.45 -1.89
CA GLY A 102 19.65 -6.86 -3.29
C GLY A 102 18.37 -7.08 -4.05
N TYR A 103 17.22 -6.60 -3.53
CA TYR A 103 15.94 -6.74 -4.23
C TYR A 103 15.63 -5.50 -5.06
N GLU A 104 14.92 -5.72 -6.16
CA GLU A 104 14.32 -4.63 -6.94
C GLU A 104 12.96 -4.33 -6.30
N VAL A 105 12.78 -3.10 -5.80
CA VAL A 105 11.61 -2.78 -4.97
C VAL A 105 10.94 -1.51 -5.46
N TYR A 106 9.61 -1.54 -5.43
CA TYR A 106 8.77 -0.38 -5.72
C TYR A 106 7.78 -0.18 -4.58
N ASN A 107 7.49 1.07 -4.26
CA ASN A 107 6.50 1.42 -3.24
C ASN A 107 5.19 1.79 -3.94
N LEU A 108 4.09 1.17 -3.55
CA LEU A 108 2.78 1.46 -4.14
C LEU A 108 2.37 2.88 -3.79
N TYR A 109 2.26 3.74 -4.78
CA TYR A 109 1.93 5.14 -4.58
C TYR A 109 0.57 5.28 -3.89
N GLY A 110 0.55 6.05 -2.79
CA GLY A 110 -0.68 6.31 -2.06
C GLY A 110 -1.18 5.17 -1.21
N GLY A 111 -0.49 4.03 -1.19
CA GLY A 111 -0.84 2.91 -0.35
C GLY A 111 -2.20 2.31 -0.66
N ILE A 112 -2.73 1.54 0.30
CA ILE A 112 -4.01 0.89 0.12
C ILE A 112 -5.16 1.90 0.03
N ILE A 113 -5.00 3.08 0.63
CA ILE A 113 -6.02 4.13 0.55
C ILE A 113 -6.20 4.57 -0.90
N HIS A 114 -5.11 4.88 -1.59
CA HIS A 114 -5.19 5.30 -2.99
C HIS A 114 -5.71 4.15 -3.86
N TRP A 115 -5.23 2.93 -3.60
CA TRP A 115 -5.68 1.73 -4.31
C TRP A 115 -7.19 1.59 -4.22
N ALA A 116 -7.74 1.72 -3.01
CA ALA A 116 -9.19 1.61 -2.81
C ALA A 116 -9.95 2.78 -3.42
N ASN A 117 -9.42 3.99 -3.30
CA ASN A 117 -10.07 5.18 -3.89
C ASN A 117 -10.19 5.08 -5.40
N GLU A 118 -9.22 4.43 -6.04
CA GLU A 118 -9.23 4.21 -7.49
C GLU A 118 -10.01 2.95 -7.84
N GLU A 119 -10.67 2.34 -6.87
CA GLU A 119 -11.57 1.20 -7.02
C GLU A 119 -10.89 -0.07 -7.53
N TYR A 120 -9.60 -0.22 -7.24
CA TYR A 120 -8.92 -1.48 -7.49
C TYR A 120 -9.33 -2.51 -6.44
N PRO A 121 -9.31 -3.79 -6.78
CA PRO A 121 -9.89 -4.82 -5.90
C PRO A 121 -9.08 -5.08 -4.64
N LEU A 122 -9.81 -5.32 -3.57
CA LEU A 122 -9.25 -5.72 -2.27
C LEU A 122 -9.80 -7.08 -1.89
N TYR A 123 -9.05 -7.80 -1.08
CA TYR A 123 -9.38 -9.17 -0.72
C TYR A 123 -9.23 -9.38 0.78
N LYS A 124 -10.06 -10.26 1.31
CA LYS A 124 -9.86 -10.88 2.62
C LYS A 124 -9.71 -12.37 2.33
N GLY A 125 -8.46 -12.85 2.37
CA GLY A 125 -8.15 -14.16 1.84
C GLY A 125 -8.40 -14.18 0.36
N GLU A 126 -9.27 -15.06 -0.12
CA GLU A 126 -9.59 -15.15 -1.53
C GLU A 126 -10.91 -14.46 -1.91
N LYS A 127 -11.56 -13.81 -0.94
CA LYS A 127 -12.85 -13.14 -1.17
C LYS A 127 -12.68 -11.64 -1.33
N ARG A 128 -13.42 -11.06 -2.28
CA ARG A 128 -13.45 -9.62 -2.48
C ARG A 128 -14.10 -8.95 -1.27
N THR A 129 -13.59 -7.79 -0.91
CA THR A 129 -14.15 -6.97 0.16
C THR A 129 -13.99 -5.50 -0.17
N ASP A 130 -14.84 -4.66 0.44
CA ASP A 130 -14.72 -3.20 0.33
C ASP A 130 -14.27 -2.58 1.65
N LYS A 131 -13.94 -3.38 2.65
CA LYS A 131 -13.48 -2.87 3.95
C LYS A 131 -12.01 -2.55 3.90
N VAL A 132 -11.64 -1.42 4.50
CA VAL A 132 -10.24 -0.98 4.55
C VAL A 132 -9.93 -0.53 5.96
N HIS A 133 -8.92 -1.12 6.58
CA HIS A 133 -8.40 -0.65 7.85
C HIS A 133 -7.50 0.55 7.54
N THR A 134 -7.85 1.72 8.06
CA THR A 134 -7.15 2.95 7.73
C THR A 134 -6.11 3.34 8.78
N TYR A 135 -5.73 2.40 9.65
CA TYR A 135 -4.74 2.56 10.70
C TYR A 135 -5.27 3.41 11.85
N THR A 136 -5.68 4.65 11.57
CA THR A 136 -6.32 5.54 12.55
C THR A 136 -7.47 6.28 11.88
N ARG A 137 -8.32 6.90 12.69
CA ARG A 137 -9.38 7.75 12.14
C ARG A 137 -8.80 8.93 11.36
N ALA A 138 -7.66 9.44 11.82
CA ALA A 138 -7.01 10.56 11.14
C ALA A 138 -6.63 10.19 9.70
N TRP A 139 -6.07 9.00 9.48
CA TRP A 139 -5.75 8.55 8.13
C TRP A 139 -7.00 8.21 7.33
N GLY A 140 -8.09 7.82 8.03
CA GLY A 140 -9.35 7.47 7.38
C GLY A 140 -9.97 8.60 6.59
N ILE A 141 -9.63 9.84 6.88
CA ILE A 141 -10.20 10.98 6.14
C ILE A 141 -9.80 10.95 4.66
N TRP A 142 -8.73 10.25 4.32
CA TRP A 142 -8.25 10.17 2.93
C TRP A 142 -8.94 9.07 2.13
N LEU A 143 -9.67 8.18 2.79
CA LEU A 143 -10.38 7.10 2.10
C LEU A 143 -11.73 7.61 1.60
N ASN A 144 -11.92 7.61 0.29
CA ASN A 144 -13.14 8.08 -0.35
C ASN A 144 -14.07 6.95 -0.77
N LYS A 145 -13.52 5.77 -0.99
CA LYS A 145 -14.26 4.59 -1.43
C LYS A 145 -14.01 3.46 -0.46
N GLY A 146 -15.03 2.62 -0.26
CA GLY A 146 -14.91 1.48 0.63
C GLY A 146 -15.40 1.81 2.04
N VAL A 147 -15.34 0.81 2.90
CA VAL A 147 -15.84 0.88 4.28
C VAL A 147 -14.66 0.99 5.22
N LYS A 148 -14.60 2.07 6.00
CA LYS A 148 -13.49 2.33 6.91
C LYS A 148 -13.56 1.43 8.14
N VAL A 149 -12.41 0.88 8.53
CA VAL A 149 -12.26 0.10 9.75
C VAL A 149 -11.08 0.67 10.51
N TYR A 150 -11.23 0.86 11.82
CA TYR A 150 -10.19 1.47 12.65
C TYR A 150 -9.58 0.53 13.69
N GLU A 151 -10.21 -0.59 13.95
CA GLU A 151 -9.72 -1.52 14.99
C GLU A 151 -9.80 -2.94 14.49
#